data_c7f3a074c5b4007750b2c0fb775db176
#
_entry.id   c7f3a074c5b4007750b2c0fb775db176
#
_cell.length_a   1.000
_cell.length_b   1.000
_cell.length_c   1.000
_cell.angle_alpha   90.00
_cell.angle_beta   90.00
_cell.angle_gamma   90.00
#
_symmetry.space_group_name_H-M   'P 1'
#
loop_
_entity.id
_entity.type
_entity.pdbx_description
1 polymer ?
#
loop_
_entity_poly.entity_id
_entity_poly.type
_entity_poly.pdbx_seq_one_letter_code
_entity_poly.pdbx_strand_id
1 'polypeptide(L)'
;MSIYNGPEISSYNIFIAIGMAINRIFQGSNEGLKLWKKWADQYKKTSLSELHVLYSRFNTKKGYGYSTLKMLASQCNKNITDKDHTYQLFEVETEIETKTFNERYISNHDKPIYDLEKYDTIYVKSPMGTGKSHTLHELFKTNKYNNILYLSSRRAFACSMANEFYDDGFKNYLDEDFSGYESKIIISPESLFELKTDTTFDLVVIDESESIIKIISSPTLQNDLFDTNTFKFMEIIKNSDKVIVMDAFLQQRSINAISDLRSPKESLFLINEYKQESKQLINYSERQIFIDALKSKLKDGKKCLWK
;
A
#
# COMPACT_ATOMS: atom_id res chain seq x y z
N MET A 1 13.83 9.19 16.13
CA MET A 1 13.84 7.71 16.04
C MET A 1 14.29 7.16 17.40
N SER A 2 13.35 6.89 18.31
CA SER A 2 13.64 6.13 19.54
C SER A 2 13.57 4.65 19.20
N ILE A 3 14.69 4.10 18.76
CA ILE A 3 14.78 2.68 18.48
C ILE A 3 15.18 1.99 19.77
N TYR A 4 14.26 1.24 20.37
CA TYR A 4 14.42 0.29 21.43
C TYR A 4 15.10 0.77 22.74
N ASN A 5 14.32 0.92 23.82
CA ASN A 5 14.77 1.16 25.19
C ASN A 5 14.42 0.00 26.14
N GLY A 6 14.34 -1.24 25.64
CA GLY A 6 14.00 -2.40 26.47
C GLY A 6 15.22 -2.94 27.24
N PRO A 7 15.03 -3.58 28.41
CA PRO A 7 16.10 -4.05 29.30
C PRO A 7 16.97 -5.19 28.72
N GLU A 8 16.58 -5.82 27.61
CA GLU A 8 17.30 -6.94 27.00
C GLU A 8 18.33 -6.56 25.90
N ILE A 9 18.55 -5.27 25.65
CA ILE A 9 19.61 -4.79 24.72
C ILE A 9 21.03 -5.11 25.21
N SER A 10 21.17 -5.67 26.40
CA SER A 10 22.45 -6.20 26.86
C SER A 10 22.97 -7.37 26.01
N SER A 11 22.15 -7.98 25.18
CA SER A 11 22.52 -9.07 24.29
C SER A 11 23.27 -8.54 23.07
N TYR A 12 24.52 -8.95 22.94
CA TYR A 12 25.37 -8.71 21.76
C TYR A 12 24.67 -9.12 20.46
N ASN A 13 23.85 -10.17 20.50
CA ASN A 13 23.11 -10.69 19.35
C ASN A 13 22.08 -9.67 18.81
N ILE A 14 21.36 -8.97 19.69
CA ILE A 14 20.40 -7.93 19.27
C ILE A 14 21.13 -6.74 18.67
N PHE A 15 22.25 -6.35 19.26
CA PHE A 15 23.09 -5.27 18.75
C PHE A 15 23.58 -5.54 17.32
N ILE A 16 24.07 -6.76 17.06
CA ILE A 16 24.49 -7.19 15.74
C ILE A 16 23.30 -7.30 14.77
N ALA A 17 22.16 -7.85 15.21
CA ALA A 17 20.96 -7.98 14.39
C ALA A 17 20.45 -6.62 13.90
N ILE A 18 20.48 -5.58 14.74
CA ILE A 18 20.12 -4.22 14.36
C ILE A 18 21.12 -3.65 13.34
N GLY A 19 22.43 -3.84 13.56
CA GLY A 19 23.46 -3.42 12.64
C GLY A 19 23.35 -4.07 11.27
N MET A 20 23.09 -5.37 11.22
CA MET A 20 22.85 -6.12 9.98
C MET A 20 21.60 -5.65 9.26
N ALA A 21 20.50 -5.39 10.00
CA ALA A 21 19.27 -4.89 9.43
C ALA A 21 19.44 -3.49 8.83
N ILE A 22 20.12 -2.59 9.52
CA ILE A 22 20.44 -1.26 9.00
C ILE A 22 21.37 -1.36 7.77
N ASN A 23 22.40 -2.21 7.82
CA ASN A 23 23.31 -2.42 6.70
C ASN A 23 22.56 -2.87 5.45
N ARG A 24 21.64 -3.83 5.60
CA ARG A 24 20.84 -4.34 4.49
C ARG A 24 19.88 -3.28 3.93
N ILE A 25 19.16 -2.54 4.79
CA ILE A 25 18.22 -1.50 4.39
C ILE A 25 18.94 -0.38 3.62
N PHE A 26 20.10 0.00 4.09
CA PHE A 26 20.92 1.06 3.49
C PHE A 26 21.98 0.54 2.50
N GLN A 27 21.90 -0.72 2.10
CA GLN A 27 22.77 -1.36 1.11
C GLN A 27 24.28 -1.14 1.37
N GLY A 28 24.69 -1.17 2.64
CA GLY A 28 26.08 -0.97 3.04
C GLY A 28 26.58 0.47 2.99
N SER A 29 25.70 1.44 2.74
CA SER A 29 26.08 2.86 2.59
C SER A 29 26.63 3.47 3.87
N ASN A 30 27.39 4.56 3.70
CA ASN A 30 27.91 5.36 4.83
C ASN A 30 26.80 6.00 5.67
N GLU A 31 25.63 6.23 5.11
CA GLU A 31 24.46 6.75 5.83
C GLU A 31 23.93 5.73 6.82
N GLY A 32 23.80 4.48 6.42
CA GLY A 32 23.44 3.38 7.31
C GLY A 32 24.46 3.22 8.44
N LEU A 33 25.75 3.29 8.12
CA LEU A 33 26.80 3.24 9.14
C LEU A 33 26.69 4.39 10.15
N LYS A 34 26.45 5.63 9.69
CA LYS A 34 26.25 6.79 10.57
C LYS A 34 25.05 6.59 11.49
N LEU A 35 23.94 6.07 10.95
CA LEU A 35 22.74 5.78 11.72
C LEU A 35 23.00 4.73 12.80
N TRP A 36 23.69 3.64 12.46
CA TRP A 36 24.03 2.59 13.42
C TRP A 36 25.00 3.08 14.49
N LYS A 37 26.02 3.87 14.13
CA LYS A 37 26.93 4.50 15.08
C LYS A 37 26.20 5.42 16.06
N LYS A 38 25.32 6.30 15.58
CA LYS A 38 24.52 7.20 16.41
C LYS A 38 23.63 6.44 17.40
N TRP A 39 23.09 5.29 16.97
CA TRP A 39 22.31 4.43 17.85
C TRP A 39 23.21 3.68 18.84
N ALA A 40 24.33 3.11 18.40
CA ALA A 40 25.28 2.36 19.20
C ALA A 40 25.95 3.20 20.31
N ASP A 41 26.23 4.47 20.04
CA ASP A 41 26.84 5.40 20.99
C ASP A 41 26.03 5.59 22.27
N GLN A 42 24.69 5.44 22.18
CA GLN A 42 23.80 5.48 23.34
C GLN A 42 24.04 4.34 24.33
N TYR A 43 24.69 3.26 23.90
CA TYR A 43 24.90 2.05 24.69
C TYR A 43 26.35 1.83 25.15
N LYS A 44 27.29 2.69 24.75
CA LYS A 44 28.70 2.73 25.21
C LYS A 44 29.47 1.39 25.19
N LYS A 45 29.09 0.46 24.33
CA LYS A 45 29.61 -0.93 24.37
C LYS A 45 30.71 -1.28 23.34
N THR A 46 30.95 -0.42 22.35
CA THR A 46 31.87 -0.77 21.26
C THR A 46 32.56 0.48 20.73
N SER A 47 33.85 0.40 20.37
CA SER A 47 34.57 1.52 19.80
C SER A 47 34.05 1.84 18.37
N LEU A 48 34.04 3.11 18.00
CA LEU A 48 33.57 3.56 16.68
C LEU A 48 34.35 2.95 15.52
N SER A 49 35.63 2.59 15.72
CA SER A 49 36.46 1.92 14.73
C SER A 49 36.03 0.47 14.50
N GLU A 50 35.72 -0.26 15.57
CA GLU A 50 35.22 -1.64 15.48
C GLU A 50 33.86 -1.71 14.78
N LEU A 51 32.98 -0.74 15.01
CA LEU A 51 31.69 -0.66 14.32
C LEU A 51 31.83 -0.54 12.81
N HIS A 52 32.80 0.21 12.33
CA HIS A 52 33.04 0.33 10.89
C HIS A 52 33.47 -1.00 10.28
N VAL A 53 34.39 -1.72 10.94
CA VAL A 53 34.86 -3.04 10.48
C VAL A 53 33.73 -4.07 10.50
N LEU A 54 32.91 -4.07 11.54
CA LEU A 54 31.76 -4.97 11.64
C LEU A 54 30.72 -4.67 10.55
N TYR A 55 30.42 -3.40 10.32
CA TYR A 55 29.42 -2.98 9.32
C TYR A 55 29.84 -3.38 7.91
N SER A 56 31.11 -3.24 7.55
CA SER A 56 31.62 -3.63 6.23
C SER A 56 31.61 -5.14 5.98
N ARG A 57 31.54 -5.96 7.05
CA ARG A 57 31.47 -7.42 6.96
C ARG A 57 30.05 -7.96 6.85
N PHE A 58 29.03 -7.11 7.09
CA PHE A 58 27.65 -7.56 6.99
C PHE A 58 27.25 -7.79 5.54
N ASN A 59 26.46 -8.85 5.32
CA ASN A 59 25.94 -9.17 4.00
C ASN A 59 24.71 -8.30 3.71
N THR A 60 24.75 -7.51 2.65
CA THR A 60 23.64 -6.65 2.23
C THR A 60 22.45 -7.41 1.62
N LYS A 61 22.69 -8.64 1.16
CA LYS A 61 21.66 -9.46 0.48
C LYS A 61 21.00 -10.50 1.38
N LYS A 62 21.65 -10.92 2.47
CA LYS A 62 21.15 -11.98 3.37
C LYS A 62 21.23 -11.57 4.82
N GLY A 63 20.33 -12.09 5.66
CA GLY A 63 20.30 -11.88 7.10
C GLY A 63 19.14 -10.99 7.55
N TYR A 64 19.31 -10.32 8.67
CA TYR A 64 18.31 -9.47 9.28
C TYR A 64 17.97 -8.25 8.40
N GLY A 65 16.72 -7.79 8.44
CA GLY A 65 16.21 -6.69 7.63
C GLY A 65 15.15 -5.86 8.34
N TYR A 66 14.32 -5.15 7.60
CA TYR A 66 13.27 -4.29 8.14
C TYR A 66 12.31 -5.01 9.09
N SER A 67 11.92 -6.26 8.75
CA SER A 67 11.08 -7.10 9.61
C SER A 67 11.69 -7.34 11.00
N THR A 68 13.00 -7.49 11.07
CA THR A 68 13.72 -7.63 12.35
C THR A 68 13.63 -6.37 13.19
N LEU A 69 13.83 -5.18 12.59
CA LEU A 69 13.67 -3.91 13.30
C LEU A 69 12.23 -3.71 13.77
N LYS A 70 11.25 -4.07 12.95
CA LYS A 70 9.83 -4.01 13.31
C LYS A 70 9.49 -4.93 14.47
N MET A 71 9.98 -6.17 14.45
CA MET A 71 9.79 -7.14 15.53
C MET A 71 10.42 -6.63 16.85
N LEU A 72 11.66 -6.13 16.78
CA LEU A 72 12.34 -5.56 17.95
C LEU A 72 11.61 -4.32 18.47
N ALA A 73 11.13 -3.44 17.60
CA ALA A 73 10.33 -2.28 17.98
C ALA A 73 9.00 -2.68 18.66
N SER A 74 8.32 -3.72 18.17
CA SER A 74 7.08 -4.22 18.79
C SER A 74 7.31 -4.84 20.17
N GLN A 75 8.47 -5.43 20.41
CA GLN A 75 8.83 -5.95 21.74
C GLN A 75 9.08 -4.87 22.78
N CYS A 76 9.45 -3.66 22.34
CA CYS A 76 9.65 -2.53 23.25
C CYS A 76 8.35 -1.91 23.73
N ASN A 77 7.33 -1.98 22.90
CA ASN A 77 6.02 -1.39 23.18
C ASN A 77 5.09 -2.32 23.97
N LYS A 78 5.63 -3.31 24.67
CA LYS A 78 4.85 -4.22 25.53
C LYS A 78 4.03 -3.55 26.64
N ASN A 79 4.19 -2.24 26.85
CA ASN A 79 3.37 -1.46 27.78
C ASN A 79 2.22 -0.71 27.10
N ILE A 80 2.03 -0.86 25.80
CA ILE A 80 0.81 -0.41 25.13
C ILE A 80 -0.22 -1.51 25.37
N THR A 81 -1.07 -1.31 26.36
CA THR A 81 -2.20 -2.19 26.65
C THR A 81 -3.07 -2.31 25.39
N ASP A 82 -3.48 -3.54 25.06
CA ASP A 82 -4.35 -3.94 23.94
C ASP A 82 -5.76 -3.27 23.91
N LYS A 83 -5.93 -2.13 24.55
CA LYS A 83 -7.23 -1.48 24.75
C LYS A 83 -7.55 -0.30 23.82
N ASP A 84 -6.62 0.16 23.01
CA ASP A 84 -6.88 1.27 22.08
C ASP A 84 -6.59 0.92 20.63
N HIS A 85 -7.28 -0.12 20.10
CA HIS A 85 -7.55 -0.23 18.68
C HIS A 85 -8.74 0.67 18.26
N THR A 86 -8.90 1.80 18.87
CA THR A 86 -9.50 2.93 18.19
C THR A 86 -8.49 3.32 17.11
N TYR A 87 -8.82 2.99 15.85
CA TYR A 87 -8.20 3.62 14.71
C TYR A 87 -8.41 5.13 14.88
N GLN A 88 -7.50 5.78 15.59
CA GLN A 88 -7.37 7.22 15.50
C GLN A 88 -7.13 7.43 14.01
N LEU A 89 -8.09 8.08 13.37
CA LEU A 89 -7.90 8.68 12.06
C LEU A 89 -6.77 9.68 12.29
N PHE A 90 -5.51 9.23 12.06
CA PHE A 90 -4.39 10.13 12.06
C PHE A 90 -4.73 11.18 11.03
N GLU A 91 -4.86 12.41 11.48
CA GLU A 91 -4.90 13.56 10.59
C GLU A 91 -3.65 13.45 9.73
N VAL A 92 -3.87 13.44 8.43
CA VAL A 92 -2.78 13.33 7.46
C VAL A 92 -2.14 14.70 7.40
N GLU A 93 -1.02 14.89 8.12
CA GLU A 93 -0.20 16.09 7.98
C GLU A 93 0.55 16.03 6.66
N THR A 94 0.03 16.64 5.63
CA THR A 94 0.70 16.77 4.34
C THR A 94 0.70 18.22 3.89
N GLU A 95 1.77 18.63 3.22
CA GLU A 95 1.81 19.90 2.44
C GLU A 95 1.02 19.78 1.12
N ILE A 96 0.35 18.64 0.89
CA ILE A 96 -0.44 18.37 -0.31
C ILE A 96 -1.74 19.16 -0.24
N GLU A 97 -2.12 19.83 -1.33
CA GLU A 97 -3.43 20.49 -1.45
C GLU A 97 -4.54 19.48 -1.14
N THR A 98 -5.37 19.78 -0.12
CA THR A 98 -6.42 18.89 0.36
C THR A 98 -7.78 19.46 0.09
N LYS A 99 -8.67 18.65 -0.50
CA LYS A 99 -10.09 18.97 -0.71
C LYS A 99 -10.96 17.95 0.01
N THR A 100 -11.85 18.45 0.85
CA THR A 100 -12.80 17.61 1.60
C THR A 100 -14.20 17.79 1.05
N PHE A 101 -14.95 16.71 0.94
CA PHE A 101 -16.34 16.70 0.52
C PHE A 101 -17.10 15.59 1.26
N ASN A 102 -18.45 15.62 1.20
CA ASN A 102 -19.30 14.65 1.88
C ASN A 102 -20.40 14.19 0.93
N GLU A 103 -20.10 13.20 0.09
CA GLU A 103 -21.04 12.69 -0.90
C GLU A 103 -21.09 11.17 -0.92
N ARG A 104 -22.31 10.64 -1.06
CA ARG A 104 -22.53 9.20 -1.17
C ARG A 104 -21.84 8.62 -2.42
N TYR A 105 -21.87 9.36 -3.52
CA TYR A 105 -21.25 8.97 -4.78
C TYR A 105 -20.31 10.06 -5.28
N ILE A 106 -19.04 9.74 -5.42
CA ILE A 106 -18.02 10.68 -5.90
C ILE A 106 -18.22 11.05 -7.38
N SER A 107 -19.02 10.28 -8.11
CA SER A 107 -19.40 10.54 -9.51
C SER A 107 -20.45 11.65 -9.68
N ASN A 108 -21.06 12.12 -8.59
CA ASN A 108 -22.10 13.17 -8.65
C ASN A 108 -21.52 14.59 -8.73
N HIS A 109 -20.21 14.73 -8.79
CA HIS A 109 -19.58 16.04 -8.96
C HIS A 109 -19.80 16.59 -10.38
N ASP A 110 -20.17 17.87 -10.47
CA ASP A 110 -20.31 18.60 -11.76
C ASP A 110 -19.00 18.73 -12.54
N LYS A 111 -17.88 18.41 -11.91
CA LYS A 111 -16.54 18.40 -12.51
C LYS A 111 -15.88 17.05 -12.30
N PRO A 112 -15.00 16.63 -13.22
CA PRO A 112 -14.20 15.43 -13.01
C PRO A 112 -13.48 15.52 -11.67
N ILE A 113 -13.75 14.57 -10.76
CA ILE A 113 -13.10 14.56 -9.44
C ILE A 113 -11.58 14.39 -9.57
N TYR A 114 -11.14 13.73 -10.67
CA TYR A 114 -9.75 13.54 -11.00
C TYR A 114 -9.27 14.67 -11.94
N ASP A 115 -8.85 15.79 -11.36
CA ASP A 115 -8.27 16.89 -12.12
C ASP A 115 -6.81 16.58 -12.49
N LEU A 116 -6.62 15.61 -13.37
CA LEU A 116 -5.31 15.18 -13.86
C LEU A 116 -4.69 16.17 -14.87
N GLU A 117 -5.36 17.27 -15.20
CA GLU A 117 -4.72 18.35 -15.96
C GLU A 117 -3.84 19.20 -15.06
N LYS A 118 -4.33 19.49 -13.86
CA LYS A 118 -3.60 20.29 -12.87
C LYS A 118 -2.64 19.46 -12.03
N TYR A 119 -3.04 18.24 -11.63
CA TYR A 119 -2.27 17.43 -10.70
C TYR A 119 -1.70 16.17 -11.37
N ASP A 120 -0.49 15.79 -10.99
CA ASP A 120 0.18 14.58 -11.47
C ASP A 120 -0.13 13.37 -10.59
N THR A 121 -0.48 13.62 -9.32
CA THR A 121 -0.83 12.57 -8.37
C THR A 121 -2.10 12.95 -7.62
N ILE A 122 -3.09 12.06 -7.61
CA ILE A 122 -4.33 12.26 -6.86
C ILE A 122 -4.49 11.14 -5.85
N TYR A 123 -4.55 11.51 -4.59
CA TYR A 123 -4.88 10.61 -3.49
C TYR A 123 -6.35 10.71 -3.17
N VAL A 124 -7.05 9.58 -3.07
CA VAL A 124 -8.50 9.53 -2.83
C VAL A 124 -8.80 8.67 -1.61
N LYS A 125 -9.16 9.29 -0.52
CA LYS A 125 -9.69 8.63 0.67
C LYS A 125 -11.21 8.69 0.62
N SER A 126 -11.85 7.58 0.29
CA SER A 126 -13.31 7.52 0.18
C SER A 126 -13.86 6.17 0.61
N PRO A 127 -14.93 6.11 1.42
CA PRO A 127 -15.50 4.86 1.92
C PRO A 127 -15.82 3.86 0.81
N MET A 128 -16.01 2.60 1.19
CA MET A 128 -16.44 1.56 0.25
C MET A 128 -17.84 1.89 -0.32
N GLY A 129 -18.06 1.54 -1.61
CA GLY A 129 -19.37 1.75 -2.24
C GLY A 129 -19.73 3.21 -2.53
N THR A 130 -18.74 4.10 -2.58
CA THR A 130 -18.91 5.52 -2.95
C THR A 130 -18.67 5.79 -4.44
N GLY A 131 -18.61 4.76 -5.28
CA GLY A 131 -18.49 4.90 -6.72
C GLY A 131 -17.09 5.17 -7.25
N LYS A 132 -16.03 4.81 -6.48
CA LYS A 132 -14.62 4.97 -6.95
C LYS A 132 -14.37 4.31 -8.31
N SER A 133 -14.72 3.03 -8.46
CA SER A 133 -14.55 2.29 -9.73
C SER A 133 -15.39 2.89 -10.85
N HIS A 134 -16.62 3.31 -10.56
CA HIS A 134 -17.48 3.97 -11.55
C HIS A 134 -16.83 5.25 -12.09
N THR A 135 -16.25 6.07 -11.22
CA THR A 135 -15.57 7.30 -11.63
C THR A 135 -14.32 7.02 -12.48
N LEU A 136 -13.62 5.92 -12.22
CA LEU A 136 -12.52 5.47 -13.07
C LEU A 136 -13.03 5.02 -14.45
N HIS A 137 -14.14 4.29 -14.51
CA HIS A 137 -14.76 3.88 -15.77
C HIS A 137 -15.09 5.09 -16.64
N GLU A 138 -15.69 6.13 -16.07
CA GLU A 138 -15.93 7.39 -16.79
C GLU A 138 -14.63 8.05 -17.26
N LEU A 139 -13.55 8.01 -16.45
CA LEU A 139 -12.24 8.51 -16.87
C LEU A 139 -11.67 7.71 -18.05
N PHE A 140 -11.77 6.39 -18.03
CA PHE A 140 -11.25 5.51 -19.09
C PHE A 140 -11.98 5.72 -20.42
N LYS A 141 -13.29 5.97 -20.38
CA LYS A 141 -14.10 6.29 -21.57
C LYS A 141 -13.69 7.57 -22.27
N THR A 142 -13.00 8.48 -21.59
CA THR A 142 -12.51 9.71 -22.25
C THR A 142 -11.43 9.43 -23.29
N ASN A 143 -10.83 8.23 -23.28
CA ASN A 143 -9.71 7.84 -24.16
C ASN A 143 -8.51 8.82 -24.12
N LYS A 144 -8.38 9.57 -23.02
CA LYS A 144 -7.29 10.54 -22.84
C LYS A 144 -5.95 9.86 -22.59
N TYR A 145 -5.99 8.67 -21.98
CA TYR A 145 -4.83 7.87 -21.62
C TYR A 145 -4.82 6.58 -22.41
N ASN A 146 -3.70 6.31 -23.10
CA ASN A 146 -3.56 5.14 -23.95
C ASN A 146 -2.94 3.98 -23.20
N ASN A 147 -1.91 4.25 -22.38
CA ASN A 147 -1.19 3.23 -21.62
C ASN A 147 -1.57 3.33 -20.15
N ILE A 148 -2.40 2.40 -19.68
CA ILE A 148 -2.96 2.42 -18.31
C ILE A 148 -2.58 1.16 -17.56
N LEU A 149 -1.99 1.33 -16.37
CA LEU A 149 -1.77 0.25 -15.43
C LEU A 149 -2.76 0.36 -14.27
N TYR A 150 -3.55 -0.68 -14.05
CA TYR A 150 -4.40 -0.82 -12.88
C TYR A 150 -3.82 -1.87 -11.93
N LEU A 151 -3.35 -1.43 -10.76
CA LEU A 151 -2.83 -2.30 -9.73
C LEU A 151 -3.95 -2.77 -8.81
N SER A 152 -4.11 -4.09 -8.71
CA SER A 152 -5.11 -4.76 -7.88
C SER A 152 -4.45 -5.59 -6.79
N SER A 153 -4.94 -5.49 -5.57
CA SER A 153 -4.35 -6.17 -4.40
C SER A 153 -4.58 -7.69 -4.37
N ARG A 154 -5.56 -8.21 -5.14
CA ARG A 154 -5.98 -9.62 -5.08
C ARG A 154 -6.42 -10.14 -6.45
N ARG A 155 -6.11 -11.42 -6.73
CA ARG A 155 -6.51 -12.11 -7.97
C ARG A 155 -8.02 -12.03 -8.25
N ALA A 156 -8.84 -12.33 -7.24
CA ALA A 156 -10.31 -12.27 -7.40
C ALA A 156 -10.80 -10.85 -7.72
N PHE A 157 -10.16 -9.82 -7.16
CA PHE A 157 -10.50 -8.44 -7.44
C PHE A 157 -10.00 -8.04 -8.84
N ALA A 158 -8.82 -8.47 -9.24
CA ALA A 158 -8.30 -8.27 -10.62
C ALA A 158 -9.26 -8.84 -11.67
N CYS A 159 -9.77 -10.07 -11.46
CA CYS A 159 -10.78 -10.68 -12.36
C CYS A 159 -12.09 -9.86 -12.39
N SER A 160 -12.54 -9.37 -11.24
CA SER A 160 -13.76 -8.54 -11.16
C SER A 160 -13.59 -7.24 -11.94
N MET A 161 -12.45 -6.56 -11.77
CA MET A 161 -12.16 -5.31 -12.47
C MET A 161 -11.93 -5.52 -13.96
N ALA A 162 -11.32 -6.64 -14.36
CA ALA A 162 -11.17 -6.98 -15.79
C ALA A 162 -12.52 -7.17 -16.47
N ASN A 163 -13.49 -7.78 -15.80
CA ASN A 163 -14.85 -7.89 -16.30
C ASN A 163 -15.56 -6.52 -16.36
N GLU A 164 -15.35 -5.68 -15.33
CA GLU A 164 -15.95 -4.34 -15.27
C GLU A 164 -15.40 -3.42 -16.35
N PHE A 165 -14.09 -3.48 -16.63
CA PHE A 165 -13.39 -2.65 -17.61
C PHE A 165 -13.13 -3.35 -18.95
N TYR A 166 -13.83 -4.45 -19.24
CA TYR A 166 -13.63 -5.20 -20.47
C TYR A 166 -13.86 -4.34 -21.71
N ASP A 167 -14.94 -3.56 -21.73
CA ASP A 167 -15.30 -2.68 -22.84
C ASP A 167 -14.34 -1.48 -22.98
N ASP A 168 -13.56 -1.16 -21.93
CA ASP A 168 -12.51 -0.15 -21.94
C ASP A 168 -11.19 -0.67 -22.52
N GLY A 169 -11.11 -1.96 -22.87
CA GLY A 169 -9.97 -2.62 -23.49
C GLY A 169 -8.87 -3.07 -22.52
N PHE A 170 -9.19 -3.26 -21.26
CA PHE A 170 -8.24 -3.79 -20.28
C PHE A 170 -8.02 -5.30 -20.43
N LYS A 171 -6.75 -5.70 -20.29
CA LYS A 171 -6.29 -7.08 -20.26
C LYS A 171 -5.87 -7.46 -18.83
N ASN A 172 -6.29 -8.65 -18.41
CA ASN A 172 -5.87 -9.18 -17.11
C ASN A 172 -4.56 -9.97 -17.27
N TYR A 173 -3.63 -9.81 -16.34
CA TYR A 173 -2.41 -10.60 -16.28
C TYR A 173 -2.65 -12.12 -16.11
N LEU A 174 -3.86 -12.53 -15.76
CA LEU A 174 -4.28 -13.93 -15.64
C LEU A 174 -4.81 -14.53 -16.95
N ASP A 175 -4.96 -13.73 -18.00
CA ASP A 175 -5.44 -14.19 -19.29
C ASP A 175 -4.36 -15.01 -19.98
N GLU A 176 -4.75 -16.11 -20.66
CA GLU A 176 -3.80 -17.04 -21.28
C GLU A 176 -2.93 -16.38 -22.37
N ASP A 177 -3.43 -15.33 -23.02
CA ASP A 177 -2.77 -14.58 -24.06
C ASP A 177 -2.10 -13.28 -23.57
N PHE A 178 -1.92 -13.12 -22.25
CA PHE A 178 -1.23 -11.99 -21.68
C PHE A 178 0.27 -12.01 -22.05
N SER A 179 0.75 -10.92 -22.61
CA SER A 179 2.11 -10.79 -23.13
C SER A 179 3.01 -9.84 -22.33
N GLY A 180 2.41 -8.95 -21.54
CA GLY A 180 3.07 -7.88 -20.80
C GLY A 180 3.40 -6.63 -21.65
N TYR A 181 2.87 -6.55 -22.88
CA TYR A 181 2.99 -5.40 -23.78
C TYR A 181 1.66 -4.66 -24.03
N GLU A 182 0.59 -5.13 -23.40
CA GLU A 182 -0.73 -4.51 -23.58
C GLU A 182 -0.72 -3.06 -23.11
N SER A 183 -1.50 -2.23 -23.78
CA SER A 183 -1.60 -0.80 -23.43
C SER A 183 -2.42 -0.56 -22.16
N LYS A 184 -3.42 -1.40 -21.89
CA LYS A 184 -4.26 -1.29 -20.70
C LYS A 184 -4.24 -2.60 -19.92
N ILE A 185 -3.62 -2.60 -18.75
CA ILE A 185 -3.29 -3.80 -17.99
C ILE A 185 -3.90 -3.73 -16.58
N ILE A 186 -4.50 -4.83 -16.15
CA ILE A 186 -4.83 -5.08 -14.74
C ILE A 186 -3.88 -6.15 -14.21
N ILE A 187 -3.13 -5.84 -13.16
CA ILE A 187 -2.10 -6.74 -12.63
C ILE A 187 -2.00 -6.64 -11.10
N SER A 188 -1.54 -7.71 -10.46
CA SER A 188 -1.19 -7.67 -9.04
C SER A 188 0.27 -7.24 -8.83
N PRO A 189 0.61 -6.63 -7.69
CA PRO A 189 1.99 -6.25 -7.37
C PRO A 189 2.97 -7.43 -7.42
N GLU A 190 2.48 -8.64 -7.12
CA GLU A 190 3.27 -9.87 -7.11
C GLU A 190 3.67 -10.34 -8.50
N SER A 191 2.96 -9.90 -9.55
CA SER A 191 3.17 -10.27 -10.95
C SER A 191 3.79 -9.16 -11.80
N LEU A 192 4.23 -8.05 -11.19
CA LEU A 192 4.86 -6.94 -11.94
C LEU A 192 6.07 -7.38 -12.76
N PHE A 193 6.75 -8.45 -12.37
CA PHE A 193 7.87 -9.03 -13.13
C PHE A 193 7.48 -9.49 -14.54
N GLU A 194 6.19 -9.77 -14.79
CA GLU A 194 5.67 -10.20 -16.09
C GLU A 194 5.59 -9.04 -17.09
N LEU A 195 5.53 -7.79 -16.62
CA LEU A 195 5.57 -6.62 -17.49
C LEU A 195 6.93 -6.53 -18.19
N LYS A 196 6.93 -6.16 -19.46
CA LYS A 196 8.16 -5.94 -20.20
C LYS A 196 8.84 -4.63 -19.81
N THR A 197 10.17 -4.58 -19.98
CA THR A 197 11.02 -3.52 -19.44
C THR A 197 10.77 -2.15 -20.04
N ASP A 198 10.26 -2.10 -21.26
CA ASP A 198 10.10 -0.84 -22.01
C ASP A 198 8.67 -0.27 -21.90
N THR A 199 7.82 -0.85 -21.07
CA THR A 199 6.43 -0.40 -20.93
C THR A 199 6.36 0.84 -20.05
N THR A 200 5.94 1.97 -20.62
CA THR A 200 5.65 3.21 -19.90
C THR A 200 4.14 3.42 -19.82
N PHE A 201 3.69 4.02 -18.72
CA PHE A 201 2.26 4.25 -18.49
C PHE A 201 1.94 5.74 -18.40
N ASP A 202 0.92 6.15 -19.13
CA ASP A 202 0.36 7.52 -19.05
C ASP A 202 -0.39 7.70 -17.73
N LEU A 203 -1.05 6.62 -17.29
CA LEU A 203 -1.83 6.60 -16.04
C LEU A 203 -1.59 5.30 -15.26
N VAL A 204 -1.30 5.44 -13.98
CA VAL A 204 -1.27 4.31 -13.03
C VAL A 204 -2.36 4.50 -11.99
N VAL A 205 -3.18 3.48 -11.80
CA VAL A 205 -4.21 3.43 -10.75
C VAL A 205 -3.82 2.40 -9.70
N ILE A 206 -3.76 2.84 -8.45
CA ILE A 206 -3.47 1.99 -7.28
C ILE A 206 -4.75 1.91 -6.46
N ASP A 207 -5.52 0.85 -6.63
CA ASP A 207 -6.77 0.64 -5.88
C ASP A 207 -6.52 -0.30 -4.69
N GLU A 208 -7.17 -0.03 -3.56
CA GLU A 208 -6.85 -0.63 -2.26
C GLU A 208 -5.37 -0.45 -1.89
N SER A 209 -4.89 0.77 -1.98
CA SER A 209 -3.47 1.13 -1.87
C SER A 209 -2.81 0.63 -0.58
N GLU A 210 -3.54 0.60 0.55
CA GLU A 210 -3.01 0.07 1.81
C GLU A 210 -2.65 -1.42 1.71
N SER A 211 -3.45 -2.19 0.97
CA SER A 211 -3.17 -3.60 0.70
C SER A 211 -1.97 -3.75 -0.22
N ILE A 212 -1.88 -2.95 -1.27
CA ILE A 212 -0.78 -2.97 -2.24
C ILE A 212 0.55 -2.61 -1.59
N ILE A 213 0.61 -1.51 -0.83
CA ILE A 213 1.81 -1.10 -0.11
C ILE A 213 2.23 -2.16 0.92
N LYS A 214 1.25 -2.81 1.58
CA LYS A 214 1.54 -3.92 2.48
C LYS A 214 2.16 -5.12 1.75
N ILE A 215 1.66 -5.49 0.57
CA ILE A 215 2.22 -6.59 -0.24
C ILE A 215 3.65 -6.25 -0.63
N ILE A 216 3.90 -5.08 -1.21
CA ILE A 216 5.23 -4.64 -1.64
C ILE A 216 6.22 -4.51 -0.47
N SER A 217 5.74 -4.18 0.74
CA SER A 217 6.57 -4.07 1.93
C SER A 217 6.72 -5.40 2.67
N SER A 218 6.05 -6.47 2.25
CA SER A 218 5.98 -7.72 3.00
C SER A 218 7.17 -8.64 2.71
N PRO A 219 7.84 -9.15 3.75
CA PRO A 219 8.89 -10.14 3.56
C PRO A 219 8.37 -11.50 3.05
N THR A 220 7.06 -11.72 3.00
CA THR A 220 6.47 -12.95 2.46
C THR A 220 6.63 -13.11 0.95
N LEU A 221 6.94 -12.05 0.23
CA LEU A 221 7.43 -12.09 -1.14
C LEU A 221 8.92 -12.51 -1.23
N GLN A 222 9.45 -13.21 -0.21
CA GLN A 222 10.88 -13.57 -0.05
C GLN A 222 11.44 -14.55 -1.11
N ASN A 223 10.83 -14.61 -2.27
CA ASN A 223 11.42 -15.22 -3.45
C ASN A 223 12.30 -14.20 -4.17
N ASP A 224 13.19 -14.65 -5.03
CA ASP A 224 14.09 -13.79 -5.85
C ASP A 224 13.35 -12.72 -6.67
N LEU A 225 12.03 -12.83 -6.79
CA LEU A 225 11.14 -11.87 -7.46
C LEU A 225 10.71 -10.67 -6.58
N PHE A 226 10.95 -10.71 -5.26
CA PHE A 226 10.57 -9.59 -4.39
C PHE A 226 11.26 -8.30 -4.77
N ASP A 227 12.58 -8.36 -4.89
CA ASP A 227 13.38 -7.19 -5.26
C ASP A 227 12.97 -6.70 -6.66
N THR A 228 12.76 -7.61 -7.61
CA THR A 228 12.33 -7.28 -8.97
C THR A 228 10.99 -6.56 -9.00
N ASN A 229 9.96 -7.08 -8.30
CA ASN A 229 8.64 -6.47 -8.26
C ASN A 229 8.65 -5.12 -7.54
N THR A 230 9.42 -5.01 -6.45
CA THR A 230 9.55 -3.76 -5.70
C THR A 230 10.24 -2.68 -6.55
N PHE A 231 11.34 -3.02 -7.23
CA PHE A 231 12.01 -2.09 -8.13
C PHE A 231 11.11 -1.66 -9.30
N LYS A 232 10.42 -2.61 -9.93
CA LYS A 232 9.46 -2.30 -11.01
C LYS A 232 8.34 -1.40 -10.53
N PHE A 233 7.77 -1.68 -9.36
CA PHE A 233 6.76 -0.81 -8.77
C PHE A 233 7.29 0.63 -8.59
N MET A 234 8.45 0.78 -7.97
CA MET A 234 9.06 2.10 -7.75
C MET A 234 9.34 2.81 -9.08
N GLU A 235 9.87 2.10 -10.06
CA GLU A 235 10.18 2.63 -11.39
C GLU A 235 8.90 3.07 -12.13
N ILE A 236 7.87 2.24 -12.13
CA ILE A 236 6.58 2.55 -12.74
C ILE A 236 5.96 3.79 -12.10
N ILE A 237 5.89 3.85 -10.77
CA ILE A 237 5.32 5.00 -10.06
C ILE A 237 6.12 6.28 -10.34
N LYS A 238 7.43 6.19 -10.36
CA LYS A 238 8.31 7.34 -10.63
C LYS A 238 8.16 7.87 -12.05
N ASN A 239 8.10 6.98 -13.03
CA ASN A 239 8.19 7.33 -14.45
C ASN A 239 6.82 7.58 -15.11
N SER A 240 5.71 7.13 -14.52
CA SER A 240 4.37 7.37 -15.06
C SER A 240 4.00 8.86 -15.05
N ASP A 241 3.23 9.30 -16.02
CA ASP A 241 2.81 10.69 -16.12
C ASP A 241 1.84 11.03 -14.97
N LYS A 242 0.80 10.24 -14.81
CA LYS A 242 -0.26 10.43 -13.82
C LYS A 242 -0.44 9.22 -12.92
N VAL A 243 -0.76 9.46 -11.65
CA VAL A 243 -1.03 8.41 -10.66
C VAL A 243 -2.29 8.74 -9.86
N ILE A 244 -3.18 7.77 -9.74
CA ILE A 244 -4.35 7.83 -8.85
C ILE A 244 -4.17 6.77 -7.77
N VAL A 245 -4.20 7.17 -6.51
CA VAL A 245 -4.06 6.30 -5.33
C VAL A 245 -5.35 6.30 -4.55
N MET A 246 -6.01 5.17 -4.42
CA MET A 246 -7.33 5.07 -3.79
C MET A 246 -7.35 4.07 -2.66
N ASP A 247 -7.99 4.45 -1.56
CA ASP A 247 -8.33 3.54 -0.47
C ASP A 247 -9.46 4.12 0.39
N ALA A 248 -10.21 3.26 1.08
CA ALA A 248 -11.16 3.69 2.10
C ALA A 248 -10.46 4.14 3.38
N PHE A 249 -9.29 3.60 3.65
CA PHE A 249 -8.48 3.80 4.86
C PHE A 249 -7.08 4.33 4.56
N LEU A 250 -6.96 5.16 3.53
CA LEU A 250 -5.67 5.71 3.11
C LEU A 250 -4.92 6.35 4.28
N GLN A 251 -3.69 5.89 4.51
CA GLN A 251 -2.84 6.29 5.64
C GLN A 251 -1.65 7.13 5.16
N GLN A 252 -1.10 7.92 6.08
CA GLN A 252 0.07 8.76 5.85
C GLN A 252 1.25 7.98 5.25
N ARG A 253 1.50 6.75 5.72
CA ARG A 253 2.60 5.93 5.21
C ARG A 253 2.50 5.66 3.71
N SER A 254 1.29 5.44 3.19
CA SER A 254 1.07 5.17 1.77
C SER A 254 1.21 6.44 0.94
N ILE A 255 0.73 7.57 1.47
CA ILE A 255 0.92 8.88 0.86
C ILE A 255 2.42 9.21 0.79
N ASN A 256 3.16 9.08 1.89
CA ASN A 256 4.59 9.36 1.92
C ASN A 256 5.37 8.46 0.96
N ALA A 257 5.08 7.15 0.95
CA ALA A 257 5.76 6.21 0.07
C ALA A 257 5.60 6.55 -1.43
N ILE A 258 4.43 7.03 -1.82
CA ILE A 258 4.16 7.42 -3.20
C ILE A 258 4.70 8.83 -3.48
N SER A 259 4.51 9.80 -2.58
CA SER A 259 4.99 11.16 -2.80
C SER A 259 6.51 11.26 -2.85
N ASP A 260 7.24 10.47 -2.05
CA ASP A 260 8.70 10.39 -2.11
C ASP A 260 9.20 9.93 -3.49
N LEU A 261 8.48 9.02 -4.14
CA LEU A 261 8.79 8.55 -5.49
C LEU A 261 8.42 9.58 -6.57
N ARG A 262 7.44 10.43 -6.30
CA ARG A 262 6.87 11.36 -7.28
C ARG A 262 7.30 12.82 -7.10
N SER A 263 8.07 13.14 -6.05
CA SER A 263 8.57 14.50 -5.84
C SER A 263 9.47 14.95 -7.01
N PRO A 264 9.31 16.16 -7.56
CA PRO A 264 8.50 17.30 -7.07
C PRO A 264 7.14 17.49 -7.80
N LYS A 265 6.45 16.43 -8.18
CA LYS A 265 5.20 16.51 -8.95
C LYS A 265 4.03 17.06 -8.13
N GLU A 266 3.13 17.79 -8.80
CA GLU A 266 1.93 18.37 -8.19
C GLU A 266 0.95 17.30 -7.71
N SER A 267 0.44 17.45 -6.49
CA SER A 267 -0.40 16.44 -5.85
C SER A 267 -1.66 17.03 -5.24
N LEU A 268 -2.75 16.25 -5.26
CA LEU A 268 -4.04 16.58 -4.65
C LEU A 268 -4.48 15.44 -3.73
N PHE A 269 -4.97 15.78 -2.53
CA PHE A 269 -5.60 14.83 -1.62
C PHE A 269 -7.11 15.09 -1.51
N LEU A 270 -7.91 14.13 -1.95
CA LEU A 270 -9.36 14.14 -1.90
C LEU A 270 -9.85 13.29 -0.74
N ILE A 271 -10.62 13.89 0.18
CA ILE A 271 -11.18 13.20 1.34
C ILE A 271 -12.69 13.25 1.25
N ASN A 272 -13.33 12.09 1.12
CA ASN A 272 -14.76 11.95 1.24
C ASN A 272 -15.14 11.55 2.67
N GLU A 273 -15.77 12.44 3.39
CA GLU A 273 -16.23 12.25 4.77
C GLU A 273 -17.58 11.54 4.88
N TYR A 274 -18.14 11.06 3.77
CA TYR A 274 -19.42 10.38 3.76
C TYR A 274 -19.43 9.20 4.75
N LYS A 275 -20.42 9.21 5.63
CA LYS A 275 -20.66 8.13 6.58
C LYS A 275 -21.78 7.26 6.06
N GLN A 276 -21.48 5.99 5.80
CA GLN A 276 -22.52 5.02 5.47
C GLN A 276 -23.49 4.87 6.64
N GLU A 277 -24.76 4.67 6.32
CA GLU A 277 -25.75 4.32 7.33
C GLU A 277 -25.30 3.07 8.10
N SER A 278 -25.53 3.08 9.41
CA SER A 278 -25.17 1.96 10.26
C SER A 278 -25.95 0.71 9.82
N LYS A 279 -25.23 -0.39 9.60
CA LYS A 279 -25.83 -1.68 9.32
C LYS A 279 -26.09 -2.41 10.62
N GLN A 280 -27.26 -3.01 10.78
CA GLN A 280 -27.54 -3.84 11.93
C GLN A 280 -26.77 -5.16 11.82
N LEU A 281 -25.89 -5.44 12.79
CA LEU A 281 -25.27 -6.73 12.96
C LEU A 281 -26.17 -7.62 13.85
N ILE A 282 -26.62 -8.75 13.32
CA ILE A 282 -27.40 -9.72 14.08
C ILE A 282 -26.51 -10.95 14.31
N ASN A 283 -26.17 -11.19 15.57
CA ASN A 283 -25.44 -12.38 15.98
C ASN A 283 -26.43 -13.51 16.32
N TYR A 284 -26.18 -14.68 15.77
CA TYR A 284 -26.93 -15.89 16.09
C TYR A 284 -26.07 -16.83 16.92
N SER A 285 -26.57 -17.28 18.07
CA SER A 285 -25.83 -18.19 18.95
C SER A 285 -25.71 -19.61 18.37
N GLU A 286 -26.67 -20.00 17.50
CA GLU A 286 -26.70 -21.32 16.92
C GLU A 286 -26.76 -21.28 15.39
N ARG A 287 -26.03 -22.19 14.76
CA ARG A 287 -25.94 -22.29 13.30
C ARG A 287 -27.33 -22.53 12.66
N GLN A 288 -28.17 -23.37 13.30
CA GLN A 288 -29.48 -23.69 12.75
C GLN A 288 -30.40 -22.47 12.72
N ILE A 289 -30.43 -21.67 13.78
CA ILE A 289 -31.23 -20.44 13.87
C ILE A 289 -30.77 -19.44 12.78
N PHE A 290 -29.46 -19.33 12.55
CA PHE A 290 -28.91 -18.52 11.46
C PHE A 290 -29.43 -18.99 10.09
N ILE A 291 -29.35 -20.31 9.81
CA ILE A 291 -29.75 -20.87 8.52
C ILE A 291 -31.27 -20.62 8.29
N ASP A 292 -32.12 -20.78 9.29
CA ASP A 292 -33.54 -20.59 9.17
C ASP A 292 -33.91 -19.11 8.97
N ALA A 293 -33.21 -18.19 9.67
CA ALA A 293 -33.37 -16.76 9.46
C ALA A 293 -32.89 -16.34 8.06
N LEU A 294 -31.78 -16.92 7.55
CA LEU A 294 -31.28 -16.67 6.20
C LEU A 294 -32.30 -17.15 5.14
N LYS A 295 -32.81 -18.36 5.28
CA LYS A 295 -33.85 -18.91 4.37
C LYS A 295 -35.10 -18.04 4.33
N SER A 296 -35.54 -17.55 5.49
CA SER A 296 -36.71 -16.66 5.57
C SER A 296 -36.45 -15.36 4.80
N LYS A 297 -35.29 -14.70 5.04
CA LYS A 297 -34.94 -13.44 4.37
C LYS A 297 -34.75 -13.60 2.85
N LEU A 298 -34.21 -14.74 2.40
CA LEU A 298 -34.10 -15.04 0.97
C LEU A 298 -35.43 -15.25 0.30
N LYS A 299 -36.41 -15.91 0.99
CA LYS A 299 -37.80 -16.03 0.51
C LYS A 299 -38.48 -14.68 0.35
N ASP A 300 -38.16 -13.73 1.23
CA ASP A 300 -38.66 -12.35 1.19
C ASP A 300 -37.97 -11.49 0.12
N GLY A 301 -37.11 -12.06 -0.72
CA GLY A 301 -36.36 -11.35 -1.78
C GLY A 301 -35.28 -10.39 -1.25
N LYS A 302 -34.92 -10.48 0.01
CA LYS A 302 -33.89 -9.61 0.61
C LYS A 302 -32.50 -10.08 0.25
N LYS A 303 -31.62 -9.14 -0.19
CA LYS A 303 -30.19 -9.42 -0.38
C LYS A 303 -29.52 -9.61 0.98
N CYS A 304 -28.91 -10.76 1.21
CA CYS A 304 -28.16 -11.06 2.43
C CYS A 304 -26.66 -11.05 2.10
N LEU A 305 -25.90 -10.25 2.84
CA LEU A 305 -24.44 -10.31 2.86
C LEU A 305 -24.03 -10.94 4.18
N TRP A 306 -23.17 -11.94 4.12
CA TRP A 306 -22.58 -12.54 5.31
C TRP A 306 -21.05 -12.53 5.18
N LYS A 307 -20.39 -12.32 6.31
CA LYS A 307 -18.93 -12.33 6.45
C LYS A 307 -18.48 -13.56 7.21
#